data_41cfb8e1031269a3812071102bf49263
#
_entry.id   41cfb8e1031269a3812071102bf49263
#
_cell.length_a   1.000
_cell.length_b   1.000
_cell.length_c   1.000
_cell.angle_alpha   90.00
_cell.angle_beta   90.00
_cell.angle_gamma   90.00
#
_symmetry.space_group_name_H-M   'P 1'
#
loop_
_entity.id
_entity.type
_entity.pdbx_description
1 polymer ?
#
loop_
_entity_poly.entity_id
_entity_poly.type
_entity_poly.pdbx_seq_one_letter_code
_entity_poly.pdbx_strand_id
1 'polypeptide(L)'
;MEFETKALEGVLSSFGSKLIEKARANLNKKDKRAKGTLFNEMSYNIEKTPTGVKFVMDFGQAEDYWVFVDQGVEGAGGFKGSGRKRGQGSKFKFGRKQPPLRAILPWIKLKGYRGRIQKDWKNNKGAGRFISDKSFAFIVARSIKQRGIERTRFISKPYEDMIDDLKQDLTVAMAEDIDNSITIEEQPKIEINLSK
;
A
#
# COMPACT_ATOMS: atom_id res chain seq x y z
N MET A 1 -29.27 -0.97 -22.91
CA MET A 1 -29.69 -1.06 -21.50
C MET A 1 -28.49 -0.72 -20.66
N GLU A 2 -28.56 0.34 -19.89
CA GLU A 2 -27.48 0.70 -18.95
C GLU A 2 -27.76 -0.10 -17.66
N PHE A 3 -26.79 -0.92 -17.25
CA PHE A 3 -26.93 -1.77 -16.07
C PHE A 3 -26.77 -0.91 -14.81
N GLU A 4 -27.70 -0.96 -13.89
CA GLU A 4 -27.59 -0.25 -12.63
C GLU A 4 -26.49 -0.90 -11.78
N THR A 5 -25.53 -0.11 -11.28
CA THR A 5 -24.36 -0.59 -10.52
C THR A 5 -24.25 0.06 -9.14
N LYS A 6 -25.38 0.51 -8.62
CA LYS A 6 -25.44 1.36 -7.43
C LYS A 6 -25.11 0.60 -6.14
N ALA A 7 -25.63 -0.61 -6.01
CA ALA A 7 -25.32 -1.46 -4.87
C ALA A 7 -23.86 -1.93 -4.91
N LEU A 8 -23.34 -2.33 -6.08
CA LEU A 8 -21.94 -2.67 -6.28
C LEU A 8 -20.99 -1.52 -5.93
N GLU A 9 -21.30 -0.30 -6.37
CA GLU A 9 -20.52 0.90 -6.04
C GLU A 9 -20.53 1.17 -4.52
N GLY A 10 -21.65 0.98 -3.85
CA GLY A 10 -21.79 1.11 -2.41
C GLY A 10 -20.89 0.15 -1.62
N VAL A 11 -20.89 -1.12 -2.02
CA VAL A 11 -20.04 -2.16 -1.42
C VAL A 11 -18.56 -1.86 -1.63
N LEU A 12 -18.16 -1.50 -2.87
CA LEU A 12 -16.77 -1.16 -3.18
C LEU A 12 -16.30 0.10 -2.45
N SER A 13 -17.17 1.09 -2.28
CA SER A 13 -16.85 2.32 -1.52
C SER A 13 -16.62 2.01 -0.03
N SER A 14 -17.48 1.19 0.57
CA SER A 14 -17.31 0.73 1.95
C SER A 14 -16.00 -0.06 2.13
N PHE A 15 -15.72 -0.98 1.21
CA PHE A 15 -14.49 -1.75 1.20
C PHE A 15 -13.26 -0.85 1.09
N GLY A 16 -13.23 0.09 0.12
CA GLY A 16 -12.11 1.00 -0.10
C GLY A 16 -11.80 1.85 1.12
N SER A 17 -12.84 2.40 1.75
CA SER A 17 -12.71 3.20 2.98
C SER A 17 -12.11 2.39 4.12
N LYS A 18 -12.63 1.19 4.40
CA LYS A 18 -12.12 0.28 5.43
C LYS A 18 -10.68 -0.19 5.14
N LEU A 19 -10.36 -0.46 3.86
CA LEU A 19 -9.02 -0.88 3.44
C LEU A 19 -8.00 0.22 3.71
N ILE A 20 -8.30 1.48 3.34
CA ILE A 20 -7.43 2.63 3.58
C ILE A 20 -7.25 2.87 5.08
N GLU A 21 -8.31 2.79 5.87
CA GLU A 21 -8.23 2.96 7.32
C GLU A 21 -7.28 1.94 7.96
N LYS A 22 -7.45 0.65 7.64
CA LYS A 22 -6.57 -0.43 8.12
C LYS A 22 -5.13 -0.27 7.63
N ALA A 23 -4.95 0.12 6.37
CA ALA A 23 -3.62 0.37 5.80
C ALA A 23 -2.90 1.52 6.53
N ARG A 24 -3.61 2.62 6.80
CA ARG A 24 -3.09 3.75 7.59
C ARG A 24 -2.75 3.36 9.01
N ALA A 25 -3.60 2.57 9.67
CA ALA A 25 -3.33 2.05 11.01
C ALA A 25 -2.06 1.19 11.05
N ASN A 26 -1.85 0.33 10.05
CA ASN A 26 -0.66 -0.50 9.93
C ASN A 26 0.63 0.31 9.70
N LEU A 27 0.57 1.36 8.87
CA LEU A 27 1.70 2.27 8.65
C LEU A 27 2.07 3.02 9.93
N ASN A 28 1.08 3.46 10.71
CA ASN A 28 1.30 4.10 12.02
C ASN A 28 1.97 3.16 12.99
N LYS A 29 1.43 1.95 13.16
CA LYS A 29 1.97 0.94 14.09
C LYS A 29 3.43 0.60 13.80
N LYS A 30 3.86 0.70 12.54
CA LYS A 30 5.23 0.37 12.11
C LYS A 30 6.16 1.59 12.02
N ASP A 31 5.73 2.78 12.44
CA ASP A 31 6.47 4.05 12.34
C ASP A 31 7.07 4.31 10.94
N LYS A 32 6.31 4.01 9.89
CA LYS A 32 6.72 4.19 8.49
C LYS A 32 6.27 5.52 7.88
N ARG A 33 6.00 6.51 8.73
CA ARG A 33 5.61 7.88 8.35
C ARG A 33 6.83 8.77 8.14
N ALA A 34 7.54 8.70 7.02
CA ALA A 34 8.63 9.65 6.77
C ALA A 34 8.08 11.06 6.46
N LYS A 35 7.59 11.29 5.24
CA LYS A 35 6.92 12.54 4.85
C LYS A 35 5.40 12.49 5.00
N GLY A 36 4.85 11.31 5.24
CA GLY A 36 3.41 11.12 5.26
C GLY A 36 2.77 10.97 3.87
N THR A 37 3.53 11.12 2.79
CA THR A 37 3.03 11.04 1.41
C THR A 37 2.19 9.79 1.19
N LEU A 38 2.76 8.60 1.42
CA LEU A 38 2.04 7.34 1.29
C LEU A 38 0.79 7.27 2.20
N PHE A 39 0.86 7.82 3.40
CA PHE A 39 -0.24 7.82 4.34
C PHE A 39 -1.37 8.79 3.94
N ASN A 40 -1.00 9.99 3.45
CA ASN A 40 -1.94 11.06 3.16
C ASN A 40 -2.58 10.92 1.78
N GLU A 41 -1.81 10.49 0.77
CA GLU A 41 -2.22 10.47 -0.63
C GLU A 41 -2.92 9.16 -1.04
N MET A 42 -2.97 8.17 -0.13
CA MET A 42 -3.66 6.91 -0.39
C MET A 42 -5.16 7.15 -0.56
N SER A 43 -5.68 6.84 -1.74
CA SER A 43 -7.08 6.98 -2.10
C SER A 43 -7.55 5.81 -2.96
N TYR A 44 -8.83 5.76 -3.29
CA TYR A 44 -9.38 4.80 -4.25
C TYR A 44 -10.34 5.52 -5.20
N ASN A 45 -10.54 4.93 -6.35
CA ASN A 45 -11.52 5.35 -7.33
C ASN A 45 -12.35 4.14 -7.79
N ILE A 46 -13.62 4.38 -8.09
CA ILE A 46 -14.53 3.39 -8.66
C ILE A 46 -14.91 3.88 -10.05
N GLU A 47 -14.45 3.16 -11.06
CA GLU A 47 -14.65 3.49 -12.47
C GLU A 47 -15.76 2.61 -13.06
N LYS A 48 -16.77 3.25 -13.68
CA LYS A 48 -17.76 2.51 -14.46
C LYS A 48 -17.13 2.05 -15.77
N THR A 49 -17.38 0.80 -16.12
CA THR A 49 -16.95 0.21 -17.38
C THR A 49 -18.18 -0.32 -18.12
N PRO A 50 -18.10 -0.56 -19.44
CA PRO A 50 -19.22 -1.12 -20.19
C PRO A 50 -19.74 -2.48 -19.67
N THR A 51 -18.89 -3.20 -18.90
CA THR A 51 -19.18 -4.54 -18.38
C THR A 51 -19.32 -4.60 -16.86
N GLY A 52 -19.34 -3.44 -16.16
CA GLY A 52 -19.49 -3.40 -14.72
C GLY A 52 -18.70 -2.25 -14.06
N VAL A 53 -18.12 -2.49 -12.90
CA VAL A 53 -17.36 -1.52 -12.12
C VAL A 53 -15.94 -2.01 -11.86
N LYS A 54 -14.98 -1.08 -11.84
CA LYS A 54 -13.57 -1.35 -11.55
C LYS A 54 -13.14 -0.56 -10.34
N PHE A 55 -12.59 -1.23 -9.34
CA PHE A 55 -11.98 -0.61 -8.18
C PHE A 55 -10.49 -0.39 -8.41
N VAL A 56 -10.01 0.83 -8.23
CA VAL A 56 -8.61 1.22 -8.43
C VAL A 56 -8.08 1.89 -7.18
N MET A 57 -6.99 1.37 -6.62
CA MET A 57 -6.24 2.05 -5.57
C MET A 57 -5.25 3.04 -6.20
N ASP A 58 -5.17 4.22 -5.61
CA ASP A 58 -4.23 5.27 -5.98
C ASP A 58 -3.32 5.61 -4.79
N PHE A 59 -2.03 5.72 -5.04
CA PHE A 59 -1.01 6.05 -4.04
C PHE A 59 -0.36 7.41 -4.30
N GLY A 60 -0.85 8.16 -5.29
CA GLY A 60 -0.32 9.48 -5.65
C GLY A 60 1.17 9.46 -5.91
N GLN A 61 1.92 10.37 -5.31
CA GLN A 61 3.39 10.43 -5.45
C GLN A 61 4.12 9.21 -4.85
N ALA A 62 3.42 8.32 -4.14
CA ALA A 62 4.00 7.11 -3.57
C ALA A 62 3.91 5.90 -4.52
N GLU A 63 3.34 6.03 -5.73
CA GLU A 63 3.14 4.95 -6.69
C GLU A 63 4.44 4.18 -7.00
N ASP A 64 5.55 4.89 -7.15
CA ASP A 64 6.86 4.28 -7.44
C ASP A 64 7.45 3.45 -6.30
N TYR A 65 6.98 3.60 -5.06
CA TYR A 65 7.66 2.98 -3.91
C TYR A 65 6.76 2.23 -2.93
N TRP A 66 5.44 2.38 -2.98
CA TRP A 66 4.53 1.75 -2.01
C TRP A 66 4.71 0.23 -1.94
N VAL A 67 4.94 -0.41 -3.09
CA VAL A 67 5.14 -1.87 -3.18
C VAL A 67 6.38 -2.33 -2.41
N PHE A 68 7.46 -1.54 -2.39
CA PHE A 68 8.66 -1.85 -1.62
C PHE A 68 8.45 -1.67 -0.11
N VAL A 69 7.56 -0.76 0.28
CA VAL A 69 7.16 -0.60 1.68
C VAL A 69 6.29 -1.79 2.11
N ASP A 70 5.35 -2.20 1.29
CA ASP A 70 4.45 -3.31 1.57
C ASP A 70 5.17 -4.66 1.62
N GLN A 71 5.87 -5.02 0.55
CA GLN A 71 6.51 -6.32 0.37
C GLN A 71 7.94 -6.41 0.92
N GLY A 72 8.53 -5.25 1.26
CA GLY A 72 9.93 -5.17 1.67
C GLY A 72 10.90 -5.41 0.51
N VAL A 73 12.21 -5.33 0.82
CA VAL A 73 13.28 -5.62 -0.13
C VAL A 73 14.35 -6.45 0.57
N GLU A 74 14.69 -7.60 0.02
CA GLU A 74 15.71 -8.46 0.60
C GLU A 74 17.09 -7.81 0.51
N GLY A 75 17.83 -7.82 1.64
CA GLY A 75 19.18 -7.28 1.70
C GLY A 75 20.20 -8.14 0.96
N ALA A 76 21.23 -7.48 0.39
CA ALA A 76 22.33 -8.18 -0.28
C ALA A 76 23.24 -8.99 0.68
N GLY A 77 23.13 -8.73 2.00
CA GLY A 77 24.02 -9.36 2.99
C GLY A 77 25.39 -8.69 3.09
N GLY A 78 26.36 -9.40 3.68
CA GLY A 78 27.74 -8.91 3.78
C GLY A 78 27.96 -7.79 4.82
N PHE A 79 27.06 -7.64 5.80
CA PHE A 79 27.26 -6.71 6.91
C PHE A 79 27.99 -7.40 8.08
N LYS A 80 28.89 -6.64 8.72
CA LYS A 80 29.52 -7.06 9.96
C LYS A 80 28.60 -6.72 11.14
N GLY A 81 28.24 -7.70 11.94
CA GLY A 81 27.43 -7.53 13.15
C GLY A 81 26.21 -8.47 13.22
N SER A 82 25.56 -8.49 14.38
CA SER A 82 24.44 -9.40 14.71
C SER A 82 23.08 -9.02 14.10
N GLY A 83 23.03 -8.03 13.22
CA GLY A 83 21.77 -7.59 12.64
C GLY A 83 21.17 -8.61 11.67
N ARG A 84 19.90 -8.98 11.90
CA ARG A 84 19.17 -9.90 11.02
C ARG A 84 18.94 -9.29 9.64
N LYS A 85 19.11 -10.11 8.59
CA LYS A 85 18.72 -9.76 7.22
C LYS A 85 17.21 -9.55 7.16
N ARG A 86 16.77 -8.44 6.56
CA ARG A 86 15.37 -8.05 6.45
C ARG A 86 14.85 -8.37 5.05
N GLY A 87 13.55 -8.37 4.90
CA GLY A 87 12.89 -8.57 3.60
C GLY A 87 13.07 -9.98 3.02
N GLN A 88 13.43 -10.99 3.81
CA GLN A 88 13.58 -12.37 3.35
C GLN A 88 12.26 -12.85 2.71
N GLY A 89 12.37 -13.52 1.53
CA GLY A 89 11.23 -13.98 0.76
C GLY A 89 10.45 -12.87 0.05
N SER A 90 10.99 -11.65 -0.03
CA SER A 90 10.46 -10.62 -0.93
C SER A 90 10.81 -10.95 -2.38
N LYS A 91 9.94 -10.54 -3.32
CA LYS A 91 10.22 -10.57 -4.76
C LYS A 91 11.34 -9.61 -5.15
N PHE A 92 11.58 -8.58 -4.31
CA PHE A 92 12.57 -7.53 -4.54
C PHE A 92 13.84 -7.80 -3.74
N LYS A 93 15.00 -7.64 -4.39
CA LYS A 93 16.33 -7.85 -3.79
C LYS A 93 17.27 -6.70 -4.15
N PHE A 94 18.08 -6.28 -3.19
CA PHE A 94 19.18 -5.38 -3.49
C PHE A 94 20.30 -6.13 -4.23
N GLY A 95 20.61 -5.65 -5.44
CA GLY A 95 21.75 -6.14 -6.22
C GLY A 95 23.03 -5.32 -5.94
N ARG A 96 23.75 -4.95 -7.02
CA ARG A 96 24.99 -4.15 -6.92
C ARG A 96 24.76 -2.71 -6.45
N LYS A 97 23.64 -2.10 -6.84
CA LYS A 97 23.34 -0.69 -6.52
C LYS A 97 22.73 -0.56 -5.12
N GLN A 98 23.07 0.52 -4.43
CA GLN A 98 22.44 0.93 -3.16
C GLN A 98 21.33 1.96 -3.44
N PRO A 99 20.44 2.23 -2.46
CA PRO A 99 19.46 3.30 -2.57
C PRO A 99 20.13 4.64 -2.91
N PRO A 100 19.53 5.45 -3.79
CA PRO A 100 20.12 6.71 -4.21
C PRO A 100 20.17 7.71 -3.03
N LEU A 101 21.31 8.41 -2.87
CA LEU A 101 21.48 9.37 -1.78
C LEU A 101 20.45 10.50 -1.81
N ARG A 102 19.97 10.86 -3.01
CA ARG A 102 18.90 11.86 -3.18
C ARG A 102 17.60 11.51 -2.46
N ALA A 103 17.33 10.23 -2.26
CA ALA A 103 16.16 9.76 -1.51
C ALA A 103 16.44 9.70 0.00
N ILE A 104 17.67 9.39 0.40
CA ILE A 104 18.06 9.22 1.81
C ILE A 104 18.29 10.57 2.51
N LEU A 105 18.90 11.54 1.84
CA LEU A 105 19.23 12.84 2.41
C LEU A 105 18.01 13.60 2.97
N PRO A 106 16.89 13.76 2.21
CA PRO A 106 15.69 14.41 2.74
C PRO A 106 15.10 13.66 3.92
N TRP A 107 15.14 12.34 3.88
CA TRP A 107 14.62 11.49 4.95
C TRP A 107 15.41 11.65 6.25
N ILE A 108 16.78 11.69 6.17
CA ILE A 108 17.65 11.92 7.32
C ILE A 108 17.35 13.26 7.97
N LYS A 109 17.24 14.32 7.16
CA LYS A 109 16.94 15.69 7.64
C LYS A 109 15.57 15.75 8.32
N LEU A 110 14.56 15.13 7.71
CA LEU A 110 13.19 15.12 8.25
C LEU A 110 13.11 14.40 9.60
N LYS A 111 13.85 13.29 9.76
CA LYS A 111 13.91 12.53 11.02
C LYS A 111 14.90 13.13 12.04
N GLY A 112 15.63 14.17 11.69
CA GLY A 112 16.64 14.80 12.57
C GLY A 112 17.83 13.87 12.89
N TYR A 113 18.06 12.86 12.07
CA TYR A 113 19.16 11.93 12.32
C TYR A 113 20.50 12.54 11.96
N ARG A 114 21.46 12.40 12.88
CA ARG A 114 22.84 12.85 12.69
C ARG A 114 23.82 11.73 13.01
N GLY A 115 24.77 11.50 12.12
CA GLY A 115 25.84 10.53 12.36
C GLY A 115 26.96 11.14 13.19
N ARG A 116 27.51 10.36 14.13
CA ARG A 116 28.70 10.73 14.91
C ARG A 116 29.80 9.71 14.68
N ILE A 117 31.05 10.17 14.72
CA ILE A 117 32.24 9.31 14.73
C ILE A 117 32.26 8.56 16.06
N GLN A 118 32.21 7.24 16.00
CA GLN A 118 32.34 6.41 17.21
C GLN A 118 33.78 6.40 17.71
N LYS A 119 33.94 6.27 19.02
CA LYS A 119 35.25 6.05 19.66
C LYS A 119 35.75 4.67 19.27
N ASP A 120 36.90 4.61 18.64
CA ASP A 120 37.59 3.36 18.36
C ASP A 120 38.72 3.16 19.39
N TRP A 121 38.92 1.94 19.85
CA TRP A 121 40.01 1.59 20.80
C TRP A 121 41.40 1.88 20.22
N LYS A 122 41.55 1.87 18.90
CA LYS A 122 42.79 2.17 18.17
C LYS A 122 42.98 3.63 17.83
N ASN A 123 41.89 4.37 17.62
CA ASN A 123 41.93 5.73 17.12
C ASN A 123 40.76 6.56 17.63
N ASN A 124 41.03 7.44 18.58
CA ASN A 124 40.05 8.34 19.17
C ASN A 124 39.94 9.69 18.42
N LYS A 125 40.70 9.88 17.32
CA LYS A 125 40.74 11.15 16.57
C LYS A 125 39.37 11.48 16.01
N GLY A 126 38.79 12.58 16.46
CA GLY A 126 37.48 13.03 16.01
C GLY A 126 36.29 12.34 16.64
N ALA A 127 36.46 11.44 17.64
CA ALA A 127 35.37 10.78 18.35
C ALA A 127 34.35 11.78 18.89
N GLY A 128 33.06 11.49 18.72
CA GLY A 128 31.94 12.35 19.11
C GLY A 128 31.61 13.46 18.12
N ARG A 129 32.47 13.78 17.14
CA ARG A 129 32.16 14.78 16.10
C ARG A 129 31.07 14.29 15.16
N PHE A 130 30.23 15.22 14.70
CA PHE A 130 29.25 14.93 13.65
C PHE A 130 29.94 14.75 12.30
N ILE A 131 29.50 13.79 11.55
CA ILE A 131 29.86 13.62 10.13
C ILE A 131 28.88 14.39 9.26
N SER A 132 29.29 14.74 8.03
CA SER A 132 28.39 15.41 7.10
C SER A 132 27.14 14.59 6.79
N ASP A 133 26.01 15.24 6.54
CA ASP A 133 24.76 14.57 6.17
C ASP A 133 24.94 13.66 4.95
N LYS A 134 25.76 14.06 3.98
CA LYS A 134 26.09 13.27 2.78
C LYS A 134 26.84 11.99 3.13
N SER A 135 27.84 12.06 4.00
CA SER A 135 28.58 10.89 4.48
C SER A 135 27.69 9.97 5.30
N PHE A 136 26.85 10.54 6.14
CA PHE A 136 25.89 9.77 6.92
C PHE A 136 24.84 9.09 6.02
N ALA A 137 24.31 9.80 5.03
CA ALA A 137 23.39 9.22 4.04
C ALA A 137 24.01 8.04 3.28
N PHE A 138 25.31 8.11 2.95
CA PHE A 138 26.02 7.01 2.31
C PHE A 138 26.08 5.76 3.22
N ILE A 139 26.40 5.95 4.50
CA ILE A 139 26.43 4.86 5.48
C ILE A 139 25.06 4.23 5.62
N VAL A 140 24.00 5.05 5.72
CA VAL A 140 22.62 4.59 5.80
C VAL A 140 22.22 3.82 4.55
N ALA A 141 22.48 4.36 3.35
CA ALA A 141 22.18 3.70 2.08
C ALA A 141 22.87 2.34 1.96
N ARG A 142 24.16 2.27 2.36
CA ARG A 142 24.91 1.02 2.42
C ARG A 142 24.31 0.02 3.40
N SER A 143 23.91 0.48 4.58
CA SER A 143 23.24 -0.34 5.58
C SER A 143 21.90 -0.90 5.08
N ILE A 144 21.08 -0.05 4.41
CA ILE A 144 19.83 -0.48 3.80
C ILE A 144 20.08 -1.54 2.72
N LYS A 145 21.07 -1.32 1.85
CA LYS A 145 21.44 -2.31 0.84
C LYS A 145 21.80 -3.66 1.46
N GLN A 146 22.62 -3.65 2.47
CA GLN A 146 23.13 -4.88 3.10
C GLN A 146 22.04 -5.61 3.90
N ARG A 147 21.29 -4.89 4.70
CA ARG A 147 20.26 -5.45 5.61
C ARG A 147 18.94 -5.70 4.93
N GLY A 148 18.56 -4.85 3.97
CA GLY A 148 17.25 -4.87 3.32
C GLY A 148 16.25 -3.94 4.00
N ILE A 149 15.03 -3.96 3.47
CA ILE A 149 13.85 -3.24 3.97
C ILE A 149 12.86 -4.28 4.47
N GLU A 150 12.43 -4.12 5.71
CA GLU A 150 11.42 -5.01 6.29
C GLU A 150 10.07 -4.79 5.62
N ARG A 151 9.37 -5.90 5.33
CA ARG A 151 8.01 -5.85 4.80
C ARG A 151 7.04 -5.35 5.86
N THR A 152 6.17 -4.45 5.47
CA THR A 152 5.13 -3.95 6.37
C THR A 152 3.83 -4.69 6.22
N ARG A 153 3.52 -5.17 5.01
CA ARG A 153 2.21 -5.72 4.62
C ARG A 153 1.07 -4.79 5.01
N PHE A 154 1.31 -3.46 4.84
CA PHE A 154 0.36 -2.46 5.33
C PHE A 154 -0.97 -2.51 4.61
N ILE A 155 -0.97 -2.86 3.33
CA ILE A 155 -2.16 -2.98 2.50
C ILE A 155 -2.47 -4.43 2.11
N SER A 156 -1.44 -5.25 1.79
CA SER A 156 -1.67 -6.64 1.37
C SER A 156 -2.31 -7.48 2.48
N LYS A 157 -1.94 -7.27 3.75
CA LYS A 157 -2.58 -8.00 4.86
C LYS A 157 -4.06 -7.62 5.07
N PRO A 158 -4.43 -6.33 5.18
CA PRO A 158 -5.84 -5.95 5.23
C PRO A 158 -6.66 -6.43 4.04
N TYR A 159 -6.08 -6.37 2.83
CA TYR A 159 -6.73 -6.87 1.62
C TYR A 159 -7.03 -8.38 1.72
N GLU A 160 -6.03 -9.19 2.07
CA GLU A 160 -6.19 -10.63 2.26
C GLU A 160 -7.24 -10.96 3.33
N ASP A 161 -7.29 -10.19 4.41
CA ASP A 161 -8.22 -10.39 5.52
C ASP A 161 -9.67 -10.01 5.18
N MET A 162 -9.89 -9.21 4.13
CA MET A 162 -11.22 -8.67 3.79
C MET A 162 -11.76 -9.18 2.44
N ILE A 163 -10.93 -9.87 1.64
CA ILE A 163 -11.33 -10.21 0.26
C ILE A 163 -12.46 -11.22 0.19
N ASP A 164 -12.56 -12.14 1.14
CA ASP A 164 -13.60 -13.16 1.12
C ASP A 164 -14.97 -12.59 1.55
N ASP A 165 -14.99 -11.69 2.54
CA ASP A 165 -16.18 -10.92 2.90
C ASP A 165 -16.64 -10.05 1.72
N LEU A 166 -15.67 -9.36 1.05
CA LEU A 166 -15.99 -8.56 -0.14
C LEU A 166 -16.64 -9.37 -1.25
N LYS A 167 -16.18 -10.60 -1.52
CA LYS A 167 -16.77 -11.45 -2.56
C LYS A 167 -18.22 -11.78 -2.24
N GLN A 168 -18.55 -12.05 -0.97
CA GLN A 168 -19.92 -12.31 -0.53
C GLN A 168 -20.79 -11.06 -0.69
N ASP A 169 -20.33 -9.92 -0.20
CA ASP A 169 -21.04 -8.65 -0.30
C ASP A 169 -21.29 -8.24 -1.77
N LEU A 170 -20.30 -8.43 -2.65
CA LEU A 170 -20.46 -8.16 -4.09
C LEU A 170 -21.48 -9.09 -4.75
N THR A 171 -21.56 -10.35 -4.32
CA THR A 171 -22.58 -11.29 -4.87
C THR A 171 -23.98 -10.83 -4.51
N VAL A 172 -24.20 -10.37 -3.29
CA VAL A 172 -25.50 -9.85 -2.85
C VAL A 172 -25.83 -8.55 -3.58
N ALA A 173 -24.88 -7.61 -3.65
CA ALA A 173 -25.07 -6.34 -4.33
C ALA A 173 -25.34 -6.51 -5.83
N MET A 174 -24.70 -7.47 -6.47
CA MET A 174 -24.95 -7.78 -7.88
C MET A 174 -26.36 -8.31 -8.11
N ALA A 175 -26.86 -9.17 -7.22
CA ALA A 175 -28.25 -9.65 -7.28
C ALA A 175 -29.23 -8.49 -7.13
N GLU A 176 -28.99 -7.57 -6.19
CA GLU A 176 -29.82 -6.37 -5.99
C GLU A 176 -29.82 -5.45 -7.22
N ASP A 177 -28.66 -5.17 -7.80
CA ASP A 177 -28.55 -4.34 -9.01
C ASP A 177 -29.25 -5.01 -10.23
N ILE A 178 -29.22 -6.35 -10.34
CA ILE A 178 -29.94 -7.10 -11.35
C ILE A 178 -31.45 -6.96 -11.14
N ASP A 179 -31.93 -7.20 -9.92
CA ASP A 179 -33.37 -7.10 -9.59
C ASP A 179 -33.90 -5.70 -9.90
N ASN A 180 -33.12 -4.64 -9.56
CA ASN A 180 -33.47 -3.26 -9.84
C ASN A 180 -33.48 -2.91 -11.36
N SER A 181 -32.70 -3.66 -12.14
CA SER A 181 -32.61 -3.46 -13.60
C SER A 181 -33.66 -4.22 -14.40
N ILE A 182 -34.37 -5.16 -13.79
CA ILE A 182 -35.42 -5.93 -14.43
C ILE A 182 -36.77 -5.22 -14.26
N THR A 183 -37.26 -4.59 -15.35
CA THR A 183 -38.63 -4.07 -15.40
C THR A 183 -39.53 -5.15 -15.97
N ILE A 184 -40.39 -5.72 -15.15
CA ILE A 184 -41.44 -6.65 -15.60
C ILE A 184 -42.61 -5.80 -16.10
N GLU A 185 -42.79 -5.70 -17.42
CA GLU A 185 -44.04 -5.15 -17.99
C GLU A 185 -45.15 -6.15 -17.69
N GLU A 186 -46.10 -5.78 -16.84
CA GLU A 186 -47.33 -6.55 -16.66
C GLU A 186 -48.06 -6.56 -18.02
N GLN A 187 -48.20 -7.78 -18.58
CA GLN A 187 -49.03 -7.93 -19.78
C GLN A 187 -50.46 -7.49 -19.47
N PRO A 188 -51.15 -6.75 -20.35
CA PRO A 188 -52.51 -6.32 -20.11
C PRO A 188 -53.39 -7.59 -19.95
N LYS A 189 -54.18 -7.62 -18.88
CA LYS A 189 -55.15 -8.69 -18.64
C LYS A 189 -56.05 -8.82 -19.84
N ILE A 190 -55.98 -9.96 -20.53
CA ILE A 190 -56.91 -10.26 -21.62
C ILE A 190 -58.26 -10.58 -20.95
N GLU A 191 -59.18 -9.62 -20.96
CA GLU A 191 -60.58 -9.85 -20.58
C GLU A 191 -61.28 -10.60 -21.74
N ILE A 192 -61.46 -11.89 -21.54
CA ILE A 192 -62.27 -12.72 -22.47
C ILE A 192 -63.73 -12.43 -22.16
N ASN A 193 -64.35 -11.57 -22.91
CA ASN A 193 -65.82 -11.35 -22.84
C ASN A 193 -66.52 -12.54 -23.52
N LEU A 194 -66.97 -13.50 -22.72
CA LEU A 194 -67.87 -14.55 -23.16
C LEU A 194 -69.34 -14.04 -23.14
N SER A 195 -69.70 -13.20 -24.10
CA SER A 195 -71.11 -12.93 -24.34
C SER A 195 -71.75 -14.03 -25.19
N LYS A 196 -72.78 -14.66 -24.62
CA LYS A 196 -73.64 -15.62 -25.31
C LYS A 196 -74.44 -14.97 -26.42
#